data_5208f62f821fb6f98ed9eaa0e29cfce8
#
_entry.id   5208f62f821fb6f98ed9eaa0e29cfce8
#
_cell.length_a   1.000
_cell.length_b   1.000
_cell.length_c   1.000
_cell.angle_alpha   90.00
_cell.angle_beta   90.00
_cell.angle_gamma   90.00
#
_symmetry.space_group_name_H-M   'P 1'
#
loop_
_entity.id
_entity.type
_entity.pdbx_description
1 polymer ?
#
loop_
_entity_poly.entity_id
_entity_poly.type
_entity_poly.pdbx_seq_one_letter_code
_entity_poly.pdbx_strand_id
1 'polypeptide(L)'
;MTDLYAEALQTFDLLFDEALAAGEPDRTAMQLATATADGRPSLRTVLLKSHDARGFVFYTHLDGRKGRELKSNPRAALLFHWPRVRLGVQVRIEGGVAIVDEAEADAYFASRPRGSQVGAWASLQSEVLESRDEFDR
;
A
#
# COMPACT_ATOMS: atom_id res chain seq x y z
N MET A 1 5.12 -3.06 -27.49
CA MET A 1 5.73 -2.20 -26.48
C MET A 1 5.50 -2.78 -25.12
N THR A 2 6.51 -2.84 -24.29
CA THR A 2 6.41 -3.41 -22.96
C THR A 2 5.72 -2.43 -22.02
N ASP A 3 4.74 -2.94 -21.26
CA ASP A 3 4.10 -2.16 -20.22
C ASP A 3 4.92 -2.29 -18.93
N LEU A 4 5.69 -1.25 -18.63
CA LEU A 4 6.57 -1.26 -17.46
C LEU A 4 5.81 -1.39 -16.14
N TYR A 5 4.60 -0.84 -16.07
CA TYR A 5 3.78 -0.98 -14.88
C TYR A 5 3.35 -2.44 -14.68
N ALA A 6 2.92 -3.10 -15.76
CA ALA A 6 2.55 -4.51 -15.69
C ALA A 6 3.74 -5.38 -15.28
N GLU A 7 4.93 -5.10 -15.80
CA GLU A 7 6.14 -5.82 -15.41
C GLU A 7 6.46 -5.60 -13.93
N ALA A 8 6.32 -4.36 -13.45
CA ALA A 8 6.57 -4.05 -12.06
C ALA A 8 5.60 -4.79 -11.14
N LEU A 9 4.32 -4.87 -11.53
CA LEU A 9 3.34 -5.63 -10.75
C LEU A 9 3.65 -7.12 -10.73
N GLN A 10 4.11 -7.68 -11.84
CA GLN A 10 4.54 -9.08 -11.89
C GLN A 10 5.73 -9.31 -10.96
N THR A 11 6.68 -8.39 -10.95
CA THR A 11 7.82 -8.47 -10.04
C THR A 11 7.36 -8.36 -8.58
N PHE A 12 6.42 -7.46 -8.29
CA PHE A 12 5.86 -7.37 -6.94
C PHE A 12 5.23 -8.70 -6.52
N ASP A 13 4.41 -9.30 -7.38
CA ASP A 13 3.75 -10.56 -7.08
C ASP A 13 4.78 -11.66 -6.76
N LEU A 14 5.84 -11.74 -7.54
CA LEU A 14 6.91 -12.70 -7.30
C LEU A 14 7.58 -12.47 -5.96
N LEU A 15 7.95 -11.23 -5.65
CA LEU A 15 8.60 -10.89 -4.39
C LEU A 15 7.68 -11.08 -3.20
N PHE A 16 6.39 -10.79 -3.38
CA PHE A 16 5.38 -10.98 -2.34
C PHE A 16 5.25 -12.47 -1.98
N ASP A 17 5.28 -13.34 -2.98
CA ASP A 17 5.29 -14.79 -2.76
C ASP A 17 6.59 -15.25 -2.11
N GLU A 18 7.73 -14.70 -2.52
CA GLU A 18 9.01 -14.99 -1.88
C GLU A 18 9.01 -14.58 -0.41
N ALA A 19 8.36 -13.47 -0.08
CA ALA A 19 8.27 -13.00 1.30
C ALA A 19 7.52 -13.99 2.19
N LEU A 20 6.44 -14.57 1.69
CA LEU A 20 5.73 -15.61 2.42
C LEU A 20 6.61 -16.85 2.62
N ALA A 21 7.25 -17.29 1.56
CA ALA A 21 8.11 -18.48 1.60
C ALA A 21 9.33 -18.26 2.50
N ALA A 22 9.84 -17.04 2.58
CA ALA A 22 11.00 -16.69 3.41
C ALA A 22 10.64 -16.55 4.90
N GLY A 23 9.36 -16.62 5.25
CA GLY A 23 8.94 -16.53 6.63
C GLY A 23 8.91 -15.12 7.20
N GLU A 24 8.67 -14.11 6.35
CA GLU A 24 8.45 -12.77 6.87
C GLU A 24 7.28 -12.77 7.85
N PRO A 25 7.43 -12.15 9.03
CA PRO A 25 6.37 -12.19 10.06
C PRO A 25 5.03 -11.66 9.54
N ASP A 26 5.05 -10.60 8.74
CA ASP A 26 3.86 -10.09 8.09
C ASP A 26 4.26 -9.40 6.77
N ARG A 27 4.15 -10.12 5.68
CA ARG A 27 4.50 -9.58 4.36
C ARG A 27 3.58 -8.46 3.91
N THR A 28 2.41 -8.31 4.56
CA THR A 28 1.45 -7.26 4.19
C THR A 28 1.71 -5.94 4.89
N ALA A 29 2.55 -5.92 5.93
CA ALA A 29 2.86 -4.69 6.65
C ALA A 29 3.62 -3.72 5.76
N MET A 30 3.14 -2.49 5.70
CA MET A 30 3.77 -1.47 4.89
C MET A 30 3.73 -0.13 5.61
N GLN A 31 4.74 0.70 5.37
CA GLN A 31 4.78 2.04 5.91
C GLN A 31 4.00 2.96 4.96
N LEU A 32 3.09 3.73 5.51
CA LEU A 32 2.28 4.66 4.73
C LEU A 32 2.66 6.09 5.11
N ALA A 33 3.17 6.83 4.15
CA ALA A 33 3.47 8.24 4.30
C ALA A 33 2.36 9.08 3.70
N THR A 34 1.85 10.02 4.48
CA THR A 34 0.86 10.99 4.03
C THR A 34 1.34 12.39 4.42
N ALA A 35 0.69 13.42 3.92
CA ALA A 35 1.06 14.78 4.26
C ALA A 35 -0.17 15.67 4.30
N THR A 36 -0.08 16.75 5.07
CA THR A 36 -1.08 17.82 5.05
C THR A 36 -1.01 18.57 3.71
N ALA A 37 -2.02 19.41 3.46
CA ALA A 37 -2.04 20.20 2.24
C ALA A 37 -0.84 21.13 2.12
N ASP A 38 -0.29 21.59 3.24
CA ASP A 38 0.90 22.45 3.28
C ASP A 38 2.22 21.67 3.40
N GLY A 39 2.17 20.34 3.27
CA GLY A 39 3.38 19.53 3.14
C GLY A 39 3.94 18.95 4.42
N ARG A 40 3.22 18.99 5.53
CA ARG A 40 3.70 18.36 6.77
C ARG A 40 3.52 16.85 6.68
N PRO A 41 4.60 16.06 6.70
CA PRO A 41 4.50 14.61 6.54
C PRO A 41 4.18 13.88 7.84
N SER A 42 3.61 12.70 7.70
CA SER A 42 3.45 11.76 8.80
C SER A 42 3.57 10.33 8.28
N LEU A 43 3.82 9.38 9.18
CA LEU A 43 4.17 8.02 8.80
C LEU A 43 3.60 7.04 9.83
N ARG A 44 3.08 5.92 9.36
CA ARG A 44 2.57 4.83 10.21
C ARG A 44 2.55 3.52 9.43
N THR A 45 2.37 2.41 10.14
CA THR A 45 2.23 1.10 9.51
C THR A 45 0.76 0.81 9.25
N VAL A 46 0.46 0.32 8.05
CA VAL A 46 -0.85 -0.20 7.68
C VAL A 46 -0.65 -1.55 7.01
N LEU A 47 -1.74 -2.28 6.79
CA LEU A 47 -1.67 -3.60 6.18
C LEU A 47 -2.28 -3.59 4.80
N LEU A 48 -1.60 -4.19 3.85
CA LEU A 48 -2.12 -4.41 2.51
C LEU A 48 -3.28 -5.41 2.58
N LYS A 49 -4.41 -5.07 1.99
CA LYS A 49 -5.57 -5.96 1.94
C LYS A 49 -5.70 -6.66 0.61
N SER A 50 -5.45 -5.95 -0.47
CA SER A 50 -5.46 -6.54 -1.80
C SER A 50 -4.68 -5.66 -2.75
N HIS A 51 -4.31 -6.23 -3.89
CA HIS A 51 -3.68 -5.47 -4.96
C HIS A 51 -4.02 -6.11 -6.31
N ASP A 52 -4.10 -5.28 -7.33
CA ASP A 52 -4.32 -5.71 -8.69
C ASP A 52 -3.77 -4.64 -9.65
N ALA A 53 -4.10 -4.73 -10.93
CA ALA A 53 -3.61 -3.78 -11.93
C ALA A 53 -4.04 -2.34 -11.63
N ARG A 54 -5.10 -2.15 -10.85
CA ARG A 54 -5.57 -0.81 -10.47
C ARG A 54 -4.75 -0.20 -9.35
N GLY A 55 -4.08 -1.04 -8.54
CA GLY A 55 -3.23 -0.55 -7.46
C GLY A 55 -3.31 -1.38 -6.20
N PHE A 56 -3.00 -0.74 -5.08
CA PHE A 56 -2.84 -1.38 -3.77
C PHE A 56 -3.90 -0.84 -2.81
N VAL A 57 -4.59 -1.73 -2.11
CA VAL A 57 -5.71 -1.37 -1.25
C VAL A 57 -5.36 -1.58 0.21
N PHE A 58 -5.64 -0.59 1.02
CA PHE A 58 -5.57 -0.68 2.48
C PHE A 58 -6.81 -0.02 3.08
N TYR A 59 -7.15 -0.38 4.32
CA TYR A 59 -8.30 0.18 5.00
C TYR A 59 -7.84 0.92 6.25
N THR A 60 -8.54 2.02 6.56
CA THR A 60 -8.15 2.88 7.68
C THR A 60 -9.36 3.66 8.19
N HIS A 61 -9.22 4.25 9.38
CA HIS A 61 -10.22 5.16 9.92
C HIS A 61 -10.16 6.47 9.15
N LEU A 62 -11.29 6.88 8.58
CA LEU A 62 -11.34 8.13 7.81
C LEU A 62 -11.24 9.36 8.72
N ASP A 63 -11.64 9.23 9.98
CA ASP A 63 -11.61 10.34 10.95
C ASP A 63 -10.25 10.49 11.64
N GLY A 64 -9.34 9.55 11.44
CA GLY A 64 -8.00 9.64 11.99
C GLY A 64 -7.14 10.64 11.24
N ARG A 65 -5.93 10.88 11.76
CA ARG A 65 -5.00 11.84 11.16
C ARG A 65 -4.70 11.51 9.69
N LYS A 66 -4.36 10.24 9.41
CA LYS A 66 -4.05 9.84 8.04
C LYS A 66 -5.26 9.96 7.11
N GLY A 67 -6.46 9.67 7.62
CA GLY A 67 -7.68 9.83 6.83
C GLY A 67 -7.94 11.27 6.47
N ARG A 68 -7.76 12.19 7.42
CA ARG A 68 -7.92 13.62 7.18
C ARG A 68 -6.87 14.13 6.19
N GLU A 69 -5.62 13.68 6.34
CA GLU A 69 -4.55 14.08 5.43
C GLU A 69 -4.82 13.60 4.01
N LEU A 70 -5.29 12.35 3.85
CA LEU A 70 -5.60 11.82 2.53
C LEU A 70 -6.78 12.52 1.87
N LYS A 71 -7.75 13.01 2.66
CA LYS A 71 -8.86 13.79 2.12
C LYS A 71 -8.40 15.15 1.58
N SER A 72 -7.48 15.80 2.29
CA SER A 72 -7.00 17.12 1.90
C SER A 72 -5.83 17.07 0.92
N ASN A 73 -5.08 15.96 0.91
CA ASN A 73 -3.96 15.75 0.01
C ASN A 73 -3.95 14.28 -0.40
N PRO A 74 -4.62 13.92 -1.50
CA PRO A 74 -4.81 12.52 -1.88
C PRO A 74 -3.58 11.92 -2.57
N ARG A 75 -2.42 12.07 -1.97
CA ARG A 75 -1.17 11.49 -2.43
C ARG A 75 -0.49 10.79 -1.28
N ALA A 76 0.15 9.67 -1.57
CA ALA A 76 0.82 8.90 -0.54
C ALA A 76 1.99 8.10 -1.12
N ALA A 77 2.81 7.60 -0.20
CA ALA A 77 3.86 6.65 -0.54
C ALA A 77 3.76 5.45 0.39
N LEU A 78 4.02 4.29 -0.15
CA LEU A 78 4.05 3.03 0.60
C LEU A 78 5.45 2.44 0.52
N LEU A 79 5.87 1.80 1.61
CA LEU A 79 7.14 1.06 1.64
C LEU A 79 6.89 -0.31 2.24
N PHE A 80 7.22 -1.35 1.47
CA PHE A 80 7.36 -2.70 1.99
C PHE A 80 8.85 -2.95 2.25
N HIS A 81 9.16 -3.58 3.36
CA HIS A 81 10.53 -3.98 3.66
C HIS A 81 10.54 -5.45 4.07
N TRP A 82 11.19 -6.29 3.25
CA TRP A 82 11.29 -7.72 3.46
C TRP A 82 12.76 -8.12 3.60
N PRO A 83 13.33 -8.02 4.81
CA PRO A 83 14.75 -8.31 5.02
C PRO A 83 15.13 -9.76 4.78
N ARG A 84 14.16 -10.69 4.82
CA ARG A 84 14.41 -12.12 4.61
C ARG A 84 14.36 -12.54 3.15
N VAL A 85 13.88 -11.66 2.27
CA VAL A 85 13.83 -11.96 0.85
C VAL A 85 15.18 -11.63 0.24
N ARG A 86 15.83 -12.63 -0.37
CA ARG A 86 17.14 -12.46 -1.02
C ARG A 86 18.14 -11.80 -0.06
N LEU A 87 18.75 -10.68 -0.43
CA LEU A 87 19.67 -9.92 0.42
C LEU A 87 18.96 -8.76 1.13
N GLY A 88 17.66 -8.83 1.22
CA GLY A 88 16.82 -7.76 1.72
C GLY A 88 16.20 -6.99 0.56
N VAL A 89 14.89 -6.83 0.59
CA VAL A 89 14.15 -6.15 -0.46
C VAL A 89 13.32 -5.02 0.11
N GLN A 90 13.33 -3.89 -0.55
CA GLN A 90 12.41 -2.79 -0.30
C GLN A 90 11.64 -2.50 -1.58
N VAL A 91 10.33 -2.30 -1.44
CA VAL A 91 9.46 -1.91 -2.54
C VAL A 91 8.78 -0.62 -2.16
N ARG A 92 8.93 0.41 -2.99
CA ARG A 92 8.23 1.69 -2.80
C ARG A 92 7.16 1.85 -3.86
N ILE A 93 6.04 2.40 -3.44
CA ILE A 93 4.92 2.68 -4.31
C ILE A 93 4.46 4.10 -4.01
N GLU A 94 4.37 4.93 -5.03
CA GLU A 94 3.94 6.31 -4.86
C GLU A 94 2.80 6.61 -5.83
N GLY A 95 1.89 7.45 -5.40
CA GLY A 95 0.81 7.83 -6.30
C GLY A 95 -0.37 8.49 -5.63
N GLY A 96 -1.41 8.65 -6.41
CA GLY A 96 -2.68 9.19 -5.94
C GLY A 96 -3.46 8.15 -5.16
N VAL A 97 -4.33 8.62 -4.29
CA VAL A 97 -5.18 7.79 -3.43
C VAL A 97 -6.62 8.15 -3.68
N ALA A 98 -7.48 7.14 -3.80
CA ALA A 98 -8.92 7.33 -3.94
C ALA A 98 -9.64 6.37 -3.02
N ILE A 99 -10.87 6.69 -2.67
CA ILE A 99 -11.70 5.80 -1.85
C ILE A 99 -12.16 4.64 -2.74
N VAL A 100 -12.04 3.40 -2.20
CA VAL A 100 -12.55 2.23 -2.93
C VAL A 100 -14.08 2.32 -3.03
N ASP A 101 -14.66 1.61 -4.00
CA ASP A 101 -16.10 1.63 -4.18
C ASP A 101 -16.82 1.00 -2.98
N GLU A 102 -18.13 1.30 -2.88
CA GLU A 102 -18.93 0.85 -1.75
C GLU A 102 -18.99 -0.68 -1.65
N ALA A 103 -19.00 -1.36 -2.77
CA ALA A 103 -19.10 -2.82 -2.76
C ALA A 103 -17.90 -3.46 -2.08
N GLU A 104 -16.69 -2.97 -2.37
CA GLU A 104 -15.48 -3.45 -1.69
C GLU A 104 -15.48 -3.09 -0.21
N ALA A 105 -15.88 -1.86 0.12
CA ALA A 105 -15.95 -1.41 1.50
C ALA A 105 -16.95 -2.25 2.30
N ASP A 106 -18.13 -2.50 1.73
CA ASP A 106 -19.17 -3.29 2.39
C ASP A 106 -18.71 -4.73 2.63
N ALA A 107 -18.05 -5.32 1.67
CA ALA A 107 -17.49 -6.67 1.83
C ALA A 107 -16.48 -6.71 2.97
N TYR A 108 -15.64 -5.69 3.10
CA TYR A 108 -14.67 -5.61 4.17
C TYR A 108 -15.35 -5.47 5.53
N PHE A 109 -16.33 -4.57 5.65
CA PHE A 109 -17.06 -4.37 6.92
C PHE A 109 -17.81 -5.63 7.34
N ALA A 110 -18.37 -6.36 6.40
CA ALA A 110 -19.06 -7.62 6.69
C ALA A 110 -18.12 -8.67 7.28
N SER A 111 -16.82 -8.61 6.97
CA SER A 111 -15.83 -9.54 7.47
C SER A 111 -15.19 -9.11 8.79
N ARG A 112 -15.54 -7.93 9.32
CA ARG A 112 -14.93 -7.36 10.53
C ARG A 112 -15.89 -7.39 11.71
N PRO A 113 -15.36 -7.46 12.95
CA PRO A 113 -16.22 -7.35 14.13
C PRO A 113 -16.96 -6.02 14.15
N ARG A 114 -18.15 -6.05 14.72
CA ARG A 114 -18.95 -4.86 14.89
C ARG A 114 -18.21 -3.83 15.75
N GLY A 115 -18.23 -2.59 15.36
CA GLY A 115 -17.55 -1.50 16.05
C GLY A 115 -16.25 -1.06 15.40
N SER A 116 -15.75 -1.82 14.44
CA SER A 116 -14.61 -1.36 13.66
C SER A 116 -15.07 -0.29 12.68
N GLN A 117 -14.79 0.94 13.01
CA GLN A 117 -15.20 2.10 12.19
C GLN A 117 -14.08 2.47 11.25
N VAL A 118 -13.85 1.65 10.23
CA VAL A 118 -12.79 1.92 9.26
C VAL A 118 -13.39 2.37 7.95
N GLY A 119 -12.85 3.44 7.42
CA GLY A 119 -13.11 3.84 6.06
C GLY A 119 -12.25 3.03 5.12
N ALA A 120 -12.78 2.79 3.93
CA ALA A 120 -12.04 2.08 2.90
C ALA A 120 -11.41 3.09 1.95
N TRP A 121 -10.10 3.00 1.80
CA TRP A 121 -9.38 3.83 0.86
C TRP A 121 -8.87 2.96 -0.27
N ALA A 122 -9.08 3.43 -1.46
CA ALA A 122 -8.62 2.74 -2.64
C ALA A 122 -7.12 2.82 -2.72
N SER A 123 -6.64 1.93 -3.49
CA SER A 123 -5.27 1.76 -3.86
C SER A 123 -4.58 3.02 -4.30
N LEU A 124 -3.31 3.00 -4.11
CA LEU A 124 -2.42 3.91 -4.79
C LEU A 124 -2.38 3.50 -6.26
N GLN A 125 -2.64 4.45 -7.13
CA GLN A 125 -2.44 4.25 -8.56
C GLN A 125 -0.98 4.55 -8.84
N SER A 126 -0.15 3.56 -8.57
CA SER A 126 1.27 3.75 -8.61
C SER A 126 1.79 3.83 -10.03
N GLU A 127 2.63 4.80 -10.28
CA GLU A 127 3.32 4.93 -11.55
C GLU A 127 4.70 4.29 -11.49
N VAL A 128 5.24 4.13 -10.29
CA VAL A 128 6.60 3.63 -10.10
C VAL A 128 6.60 2.56 -9.03
N LEU A 129 7.19 1.43 -9.37
CA LEU A 129 7.45 0.35 -8.43
C LEU A 129 8.93 -0.01 -8.56
N GLU A 130 9.68 0.15 -7.47
CA GLU A 130 11.12 -0.10 -7.50
C GLU A 130 11.51 -1.10 -6.43
N SER A 131 12.47 -1.94 -6.76
CA SER A 131 13.03 -2.89 -5.81
C SER A 131 14.22 -2.24 -5.07
N ARG A 132 14.61 -2.85 -3.97
CA ARG A 132 15.81 -2.43 -3.25
C ARG A 132 17.05 -2.47 -4.13
N ASP A 133 17.16 -3.49 -4.97
CA ASP A 133 18.32 -3.66 -5.85
C ASP A 133 18.50 -2.47 -6.79
N GLU A 134 17.42 -1.85 -7.20
CA GLU A 134 17.46 -0.67 -8.04
C GLU A 134 17.88 0.56 -7.26
N PHE A 135 17.49 0.64 -6.01
CA PHE A 135 17.83 1.78 -5.16
C PHE A 135 19.27 1.81 -4.73
N ASP A 136 19.87 0.65 -4.54
CA ASP A 136 21.22 0.56 -4.00
C ASP A 136 22.30 0.85 -5.05
N ARG A 137 21.95 1.23 -6.23
CA ARG A 137 22.90 1.57 -7.29
C ARG A 137 23.38 2.99 -7.24
#